data_672be12211dcda77b2d78572da464022
#
_entry.id   672be12211dcda77b2d78572da464022
#
_cell.length_a   1.000
_cell.length_b   1.000
_cell.length_c   1.000
_cell.angle_alpha   90.00
_cell.angle_beta   90.00
_cell.angle_gamma   90.00
#
_symmetry.space_group_name_H-M   'P 1'
#
loop_
_entity.id
_entity.type
_entity.pdbx_description
1 polymer ?
#
loop_
_entity_poly.entity_id
_entity_poly.type
_entity_poly.pdbx_seq_one_letter_code
_entity_poly.pdbx_strand_id
1 'polypeptide(L)'
;MLLAREFVAYLSRELVKKLMSGAIETHNPQAVAEIVAGIITEELAVEDRLNDEVREILQQYSDYMRRENVSYQDMFRKIKNTMIAQRKVIRASGRDTGDHMKLSRDKINDMSHKIVTALRKTRELRVKRDPNEVRLEIVRDFTEVLTAEDKVDHAARQKIRSQKREIPEGSEEWDLLHRRYYSEELKKLGIDLAK
;
A
#
# COMPACT_ATOMS: atom_id res chain seq x y z
N MET A 1 0.98 4.50 6.87
CA MET A 1 1.27 3.67 5.67
C MET A 1 0.00 2.91 5.29
N LEU A 2 -0.36 2.85 4.01
CA LEU A 2 -1.63 2.29 3.52
C LEU A 2 -1.76 0.77 3.72
N LEU A 3 -0.64 0.03 3.69
CA LEU A 3 -0.56 -1.40 3.98
C LEU A 3 0.35 -1.63 5.20
N ALA A 4 0.01 -2.61 6.03
CA ALA A 4 0.85 -3.02 7.15
C ALA A 4 2.20 -3.61 6.65
N ARG A 5 3.28 -3.39 7.38
CA ARG A 5 4.62 -3.88 7.00
C ARG A 5 4.67 -5.39 6.83
N GLU A 6 4.01 -6.11 7.71
CA GLU A 6 3.90 -7.57 7.70
C GLU A 6 3.18 -8.06 6.43
N PHE A 7 2.14 -7.32 6.01
CA PHE A 7 1.44 -7.62 4.76
C PHE A 7 2.32 -7.33 3.55
N VAL A 8 3.09 -6.24 3.54
CA VAL A 8 4.06 -5.94 2.47
C VAL A 8 5.10 -7.05 2.37
N ALA A 9 5.61 -7.54 3.51
CA ALA A 9 6.57 -8.65 3.53
C ALA A 9 5.96 -9.96 2.98
N TYR A 10 4.72 -10.26 3.35
CA TYR A 10 3.98 -11.40 2.81
C TYR A 10 3.78 -11.28 1.29
N LEU A 11 3.24 -10.14 0.83
CA LEU A 11 3.02 -9.84 -0.58
C LEU A 11 4.31 -10.02 -1.39
N SER A 12 5.43 -9.50 -0.88
CA SER A 12 6.72 -9.60 -1.56
C SER A 12 7.21 -11.04 -1.68
N ARG A 13 7.04 -11.86 -0.64
CA ARG A 13 7.38 -13.28 -0.69
C ARG A 13 6.50 -14.06 -1.68
N GLU A 14 5.20 -13.80 -1.70
CA GLU A 14 4.29 -14.45 -2.66
C GLU A 14 4.59 -14.05 -4.11
N LEU A 15 4.90 -12.77 -4.37
CA LEU A 15 5.34 -12.32 -5.70
C LEU A 15 6.60 -13.07 -6.14
N VAL A 16 7.63 -13.11 -5.30
CA VAL A 16 8.88 -13.80 -5.65
C VAL A 16 8.67 -15.29 -5.88
N LYS A 17 7.88 -15.95 -5.02
CA LYS A 17 7.53 -17.37 -5.16
C LYS A 17 6.84 -17.66 -6.50
N LYS A 18 5.88 -16.82 -6.90
CA LYS A 18 5.19 -16.97 -8.19
C LYS A 18 6.14 -16.71 -9.37
N LEU A 19 6.96 -15.67 -9.32
CA LEU A 19 7.95 -15.37 -10.36
C LEU A 19 8.98 -16.50 -10.53
N MET A 20 9.34 -17.18 -9.45
CA MET A 20 10.24 -18.34 -9.51
C MET A 20 9.66 -19.53 -10.28
N SER A 21 8.35 -19.58 -10.53
CA SER A 21 7.73 -20.63 -11.34
C SER A 21 8.14 -20.63 -12.80
N GLY A 22 8.89 -19.62 -13.27
CA GLY A 22 9.39 -19.59 -14.64
C GLY A 22 9.90 -18.23 -15.15
N ALA A 23 9.70 -17.14 -14.40
CA ALA A 23 10.12 -15.80 -14.81
C ALA A 23 11.52 -15.42 -14.31
N ILE A 24 11.89 -15.88 -13.12
CA ILE A 24 13.18 -15.62 -12.48
C ILE A 24 13.80 -16.89 -11.91
N GLU A 25 15.12 -16.86 -11.73
CA GLU A 25 15.87 -17.88 -11.03
C GLU A 25 16.76 -17.24 -9.97
N THR A 26 16.69 -17.71 -8.74
CA THR A 26 17.49 -17.20 -7.63
C THR A 26 17.84 -18.31 -6.65
N HIS A 27 19.03 -18.20 -6.04
CA HIS A 27 19.45 -19.04 -4.91
C HIS A 27 19.09 -18.42 -3.56
N ASN A 28 18.65 -17.15 -3.55
CA ASN A 28 18.30 -16.43 -2.33
C ASN A 28 16.93 -15.71 -2.48
N PRO A 29 15.82 -16.46 -2.45
CA PRO A 29 14.47 -15.88 -2.58
C PRO A 29 14.17 -14.83 -1.52
N GLN A 30 14.73 -14.98 -0.32
CA GLN A 30 14.51 -14.05 0.77
C GLN A 30 15.12 -12.66 0.46
N ALA A 31 16.36 -12.61 -0.01
CA ALA A 31 16.98 -11.33 -0.41
C ALA A 31 16.20 -10.63 -1.54
N VAL A 32 15.70 -11.41 -2.51
CA VAL A 32 14.86 -10.86 -3.58
C VAL A 32 13.53 -10.31 -3.01
N ALA A 33 12.90 -11.01 -2.08
CA ALA A 33 11.68 -10.55 -1.44
C ALA A 33 11.91 -9.25 -0.61
N GLU A 34 13.07 -9.12 0.04
CA GLU A 34 13.45 -7.90 0.76
C GLU A 34 13.66 -6.70 -0.18
N ILE A 35 14.26 -6.92 -1.36
CA ILE A 35 14.36 -5.88 -2.41
C ILE A 35 12.97 -5.42 -2.84
N VAL A 36 12.06 -6.35 -3.12
CA VAL A 36 10.68 -6.03 -3.52
C VAL A 36 9.94 -5.31 -2.40
N ALA A 37 10.05 -5.78 -1.16
CA ALA A 37 9.43 -5.16 0.01
C ALA A 37 9.95 -3.73 0.24
N GLY A 38 11.25 -3.50 0.06
CA GLY A 38 11.87 -2.17 0.14
C GLY A 38 11.24 -1.20 -0.85
N ILE A 39 11.09 -1.60 -2.12
CA ILE A 39 10.49 -0.78 -3.16
C ILE A 39 9.04 -0.45 -2.83
N ILE A 40 8.24 -1.45 -2.44
CA ILE A 40 6.84 -1.24 -2.09
C ILE A 40 6.73 -0.28 -0.90
N THR A 41 7.53 -0.47 0.14
CA THR A 41 7.53 0.38 1.34
C THR A 41 7.89 1.83 1.00
N GLU A 42 8.94 2.04 0.22
CA GLU A 42 9.36 3.36 -0.25
C GLU A 42 8.26 4.07 -1.04
N GLU A 43 7.62 3.35 -1.95
CA GLU A 43 6.55 3.90 -2.78
C GLU A 43 5.29 4.26 -1.99
N LEU A 44 4.95 3.47 -0.97
CA LEU A 44 3.83 3.76 -0.08
C LEU A 44 4.14 4.93 0.88
N ALA A 45 5.41 5.12 1.25
CA ALA A 45 5.84 6.22 2.10
C ALA A 45 5.86 7.60 1.39
N VAL A 46 5.79 7.64 0.06
CA VAL A 46 5.84 8.92 -0.70
C VAL A 46 4.72 9.87 -0.28
N GLU A 47 3.48 9.37 -0.20
CA GLU A 47 2.34 10.23 0.19
C GLU A 47 2.36 10.60 1.68
N ASP A 48 2.87 9.73 2.55
CA ASP A 48 3.02 10.03 3.97
C ASP A 48 4.01 11.19 4.16
N ARG A 49 5.19 11.13 3.50
CA ARG A 49 6.17 12.22 3.50
C ARG A 49 5.58 13.52 2.95
N LEU A 50 4.83 13.45 1.86
CA LEU A 50 4.18 14.62 1.27
C LEU A 50 3.14 15.23 2.22
N ASN A 51 2.38 14.41 2.94
CA ASN A 51 1.44 14.88 3.95
C ASN A 51 2.16 15.60 5.10
N ASP A 52 3.32 15.09 5.53
CA ASP A 52 4.11 15.72 6.59
C ASP A 52 4.67 17.08 6.12
N GLU A 53 5.19 17.17 4.91
CA GLU A 53 5.63 18.43 4.32
C GLU A 53 4.48 19.46 4.24
N VAL A 54 3.28 19.05 3.85
CA VAL A 54 2.11 19.94 3.83
C VAL A 54 1.77 20.43 5.23
N ARG A 55 1.87 19.58 6.26
CA ARG A 55 1.65 19.98 7.67
C ARG A 55 2.68 21.01 8.12
N GLU A 56 3.95 20.81 7.79
CA GLU A 56 5.03 21.75 8.10
C GLU A 56 4.80 23.12 7.45
N ILE A 57 4.41 23.13 6.16
CA ILE A 57 4.05 24.36 5.47
C ILE A 57 2.90 25.07 6.17
N LEU A 58 1.81 24.36 6.47
CA LEU A 58 0.63 24.94 7.12
C LEU A 58 0.90 25.44 8.54
N GLN A 59 1.82 24.83 9.25
CA GLN A 59 2.21 25.30 10.57
C GLN A 59 2.78 26.72 10.52
N GLN A 60 3.54 27.06 9.48
CA GLN A 60 4.10 28.40 9.29
C GLN A 60 3.02 29.46 8.98
N TYR A 61 1.88 29.04 8.43
CA TYR A 61 0.75 29.91 8.07
C TYR A 61 -0.42 29.86 9.05
N SER A 62 -0.25 29.21 10.22
CA SER A 62 -1.33 29.00 11.19
C SER A 62 -1.99 30.32 11.65
N ASP A 63 -1.20 31.35 11.94
CA ASP A 63 -1.70 32.67 12.37
C ASP A 63 -2.41 33.41 11.25
N TYR A 64 -1.92 33.33 10.02
CA TYR A 64 -2.60 33.88 8.84
C TYR A 64 -3.96 33.23 8.65
N MET A 65 -4.03 31.89 8.65
CA MET A 65 -5.29 31.15 8.47
C MET A 65 -6.32 31.51 9.55
N ARG A 66 -5.86 31.71 10.80
CA ARG A 66 -6.74 32.15 11.90
C ARG A 66 -7.29 33.55 11.69
N ARG A 67 -6.46 34.50 11.23
CA ARG A 67 -6.88 35.89 11.00
C ARG A 67 -7.85 36.00 9.83
N GLU A 68 -7.59 35.26 8.75
CA GLU A 68 -8.38 35.29 7.52
C GLU A 68 -9.55 34.29 7.52
N ASN A 69 -9.77 33.58 8.65
CA ASN A 69 -10.80 32.55 8.79
C ASN A 69 -10.76 31.48 7.69
N VAL A 70 -9.55 31.07 7.30
CA VAL A 70 -9.33 30.05 6.27
C VAL A 70 -9.31 28.65 6.88
N SER A 71 -10.08 27.72 6.30
CA SER A 71 -10.14 26.33 6.76
C SER A 71 -8.80 25.62 6.60
N TYR A 72 -8.28 25.04 7.69
CA TYR A 72 -7.07 24.19 7.65
C TYR A 72 -7.22 23.02 6.66
N GLN A 73 -8.36 22.36 6.66
CA GLN A 73 -8.62 21.20 5.81
C GLN A 73 -8.62 21.55 4.33
N ASP A 74 -9.19 22.71 3.97
CA ASP A 74 -9.23 23.16 2.58
C ASP A 74 -7.84 23.56 2.09
N MET A 75 -7.08 24.28 2.92
CA MET A 75 -5.69 24.61 2.60
C MET A 75 -4.82 23.36 2.50
N PHE A 76 -4.95 22.42 3.43
CA PHE A 76 -4.24 21.14 3.36
C PHE A 76 -4.51 20.43 2.02
N ARG A 77 -5.78 20.28 1.67
CA ARG A 77 -6.19 19.61 0.42
C ARG A 77 -5.64 20.34 -0.82
N LYS A 78 -5.71 21.66 -0.83
CA LYS A 78 -5.24 22.49 -1.93
C LYS A 78 -3.72 22.37 -2.13
N ILE A 79 -2.95 22.55 -1.06
CA ILE A 79 -1.48 22.44 -1.12
C ILE A 79 -1.07 21.02 -1.50
N LYS A 80 -1.66 19.99 -0.86
CA LYS A 80 -1.40 18.58 -1.20
C LYS A 80 -1.63 18.31 -2.68
N ASN A 81 -2.76 18.73 -3.23
CA ASN A 81 -3.08 18.50 -4.63
C ASN A 81 -2.10 19.24 -5.58
N THR A 82 -1.70 20.44 -5.23
CA THR A 82 -0.69 21.20 -5.98
C THR A 82 0.66 20.48 -5.98
N MET A 83 1.12 20.01 -4.83
CA MET A 83 2.39 19.27 -4.72
C MET A 83 2.36 17.94 -5.47
N ILE A 84 1.24 17.18 -5.39
CA ILE A 84 1.03 15.96 -6.16
C ILE A 84 1.16 16.21 -7.65
N ALA A 85 0.51 17.28 -8.16
CA ALA A 85 0.56 17.65 -9.58
C ALA A 85 1.96 18.08 -10.00
N GLN A 86 2.62 18.95 -9.23
CA GLN A 86 3.97 19.45 -9.52
C GLN A 86 5.03 18.33 -9.53
N ARG A 87 4.95 17.41 -8.58
CA ARG A 87 5.91 16.31 -8.44
C ARG A 87 5.51 15.06 -9.21
N LYS A 88 4.37 15.09 -9.90
CA LYS A 88 3.81 13.95 -10.66
C LYS A 88 3.70 12.69 -9.79
N VAL A 89 3.28 12.86 -8.53
CA VAL A 89 3.12 11.75 -7.60
C VAL A 89 1.89 10.93 -8.00
N ILE A 90 2.07 9.62 -8.16
CA ILE A 90 0.96 8.69 -8.42
C ILE A 90 0.31 8.37 -7.08
N ARG A 91 -0.99 8.65 -6.97
CA ARG A 91 -1.77 8.38 -5.75
C ARG A 91 -1.80 6.89 -5.44
N ALA A 92 -1.48 6.54 -4.21
CA ALA A 92 -1.44 5.15 -3.78
C ALA A 92 -2.84 4.58 -3.52
N SER A 93 -3.75 5.37 -2.93
CA SER A 93 -5.07 4.89 -2.53
C SER A 93 -5.97 4.64 -3.75
N GLY A 94 -6.47 3.42 -3.89
CA GLY A 94 -7.47 3.07 -4.89
C GLY A 94 -8.80 3.79 -4.68
N ARG A 95 -9.18 4.07 -3.43
CA ARG A 95 -10.38 4.83 -3.10
C ARG A 95 -10.34 6.26 -3.64
N ASP A 96 -9.17 6.89 -3.68
CA ASP A 96 -8.99 8.25 -4.18
C ASP A 96 -9.03 8.33 -5.72
N THR A 97 -8.88 7.19 -6.40
CA THR A 97 -8.88 7.06 -7.86
C THR A 97 -10.12 6.34 -8.41
N GLY A 98 -11.01 5.90 -7.52
CA GLY A 98 -12.22 5.15 -7.88
C GLY A 98 -12.00 3.65 -8.10
N ASP A 99 -10.82 3.13 -7.76
CA ASP A 99 -10.55 1.70 -7.74
C ASP A 99 -11.16 1.04 -6.50
N HIS A 100 -11.60 -0.22 -6.63
CA HIS A 100 -12.18 -0.96 -5.52
C HIS A 100 -11.13 -1.48 -4.53
N MET A 101 -9.88 -1.59 -4.94
CA MET A 101 -8.77 -2.09 -4.12
C MET A 101 -8.17 -0.99 -3.24
N LYS A 102 -7.43 -1.38 -2.19
CA LYS A 102 -6.67 -0.44 -1.34
C LYS A 102 -5.65 0.38 -2.13
N LEU A 103 -4.98 -0.25 -3.11
CA LEU A 103 -4.04 0.44 -4.00
C LEU A 103 -4.70 0.74 -5.35
N SER A 104 -4.34 1.90 -5.93
CA SER A 104 -4.74 2.25 -7.27
C SER A 104 -4.02 1.40 -8.32
N ARG A 105 -4.68 1.16 -9.45
CA ARG A 105 -4.09 0.44 -10.58
C ARG A 105 -2.84 1.13 -11.12
N ASP A 106 -2.87 2.46 -11.18
CA ASP A 106 -1.73 3.26 -11.63
C ASP A 106 -0.53 3.08 -10.69
N LYS A 107 -0.77 3.03 -9.38
CA LYS A 107 0.29 2.80 -8.40
C LYS A 107 0.88 1.39 -8.50
N ILE A 108 0.04 0.37 -8.67
CA ILE A 108 0.51 -1.01 -8.89
C ILE A 108 1.37 -1.08 -10.15
N ASN A 109 0.92 -0.44 -11.24
CA ASN A 109 1.65 -0.41 -12.50
C ASN A 109 3.01 0.30 -12.35
N ASP A 110 3.07 1.46 -11.71
CA ASP A 110 4.30 2.19 -11.42
C ASP A 110 5.29 1.35 -10.59
N MET A 111 4.79 0.75 -9.50
CA MET A 111 5.62 -0.15 -8.68
C MET A 111 6.14 -1.34 -9.47
N SER A 112 5.34 -1.93 -10.37
CA SER A 112 5.78 -3.05 -11.21
C SER A 112 6.97 -2.69 -12.09
N HIS A 113 7.00 -1.48 -12.68
CA HIS A 113 8.13 -0.98 -13.44
C HIS A 113 9.40 -0.84 -12.58
N LYS A 114 9.25 -0.29 -11.36
CA LYS A 114 10.36 -0.10 -10.42
C LYS A 114 10.91 -1.44 -9.95
N ILE A 115 10.03 -2.40 -9.63
CA ILE A 115 10.41 -3.76 -9.23
C ILE A 115 11.20 -4.44 -10.35
N VAL A 116 10.69 -4.50 -11.59
CA VAL A 116 11.41 -5.13 -12.71
C VAL A 116 12.75 -4.47 -12.94
N THR A 117 12.81 -3.13 -12.85
CA THR A 117 14.08 -2.40 -13.01
C THR A 117 15.11 -2.79 -11.94
N ALA A 118 14.68 -2.95 -10.69
CA ALA A 118 15.54 -3.37 -9.58
C ALA A 118 15.96 -4.84 -9.73
N LEU A 119 15.03 -5.73 -10.09
CA LEU A 119 15.32 -7.15 -10.31
C LEU A 119 16.36 -7.37 -11.41
N ARG A 120 16.38 -6.53 -12.44
CA ARG A 120 17.40 -6.59 -13.51
C ARG A 120 18.76 -6.06 -13.10
N LYS A 121 18.84 -5.22 -12.08
CA LYS A 121 20.10 -4.62 -11.60
C LYS A 121 20.77 -5.44 -10.51
N THR A 122 20.02 -6.26 -9.79
CA THR A 122 20.57 -7.08 -8.71
C THR A 122 21.33 -8.29 -9.27
N ARG A 123 22.34 -8.74 -8.51
CA ARG A 123 23.09 -9.98 -8.77
C ARG A 123 22.48 -11.21 -8.09
N GLU A 124 21.44 -11.01 -7.30
CA GLU A 124 20.79 -12.07 -6.52
C GLU A 124 19.92 -13.00 -7.37
N LEU A 125 19.63 -12.62 -8.62
CA LEU A 125 18.77 -13.40 -9.50
C LEU A 125 19.14 -13.25 -10.97
N ARG A 126 18.61 -14.20 -11.77
CA ARG A 126 18.60 -14.13 -13.23
C ARG A 126 17.15 -14.03 -13.72
N VAL A 127 16.85 -13.02 -14.52
CA VAL A 127 15.58 -12.89 -15.24
C VAL A 127 15.61 -13.77 -16.49
N LYS A 128 14.63 -14.67 -16.65
CA LYS A 128 14.55 -15.65 -17.76
C LYS A 128 13.62 -15.23 -18.88
N ARG A 129 12.65 -14.36 -18.60
CA ARG A 129 11.64 -13.90 -19.55
C ARG A 129 11.84 -12.45 -19.93
N ASP A 130 11.11 -12.01 -20.93
CA ASP A 130 11.06 -10.61 -21.31
C ASP A 130 10.65 -9.72 -20.14
N PRO A 131 11.31 -8.57 -19.91
CA PRO A 131 11.02 -7.69 -18.79
C PRO A 131 9.56 -7.22 -18.73
N ASN A 132 8.90 -7.04 -19.87
CA ASN A 132 7.51 -6.63 -19.89
C ASN A 132 6.57 -7.77 -19.50
N GLU A 133 6.88 -9.01 -19.89
CA GLU A 133 6.14 -10.20 -19.43
C GLU A 133 6.24 -10.35 -17.91
N VAL A 134 7.44 -10.21 -17.34
CA VAL A 134 7.67 -10.23 -15.89
C VAL A 134 6.88 -9.11 -15.19
N ARG A 135 6.87 -7.92 -15.79
CA ARG A 135 6.09 -6.79 -15.26
C ARG A 135 4.59 -7.09 -15.22
N LEU A 136 4.04 -7.61 -16.30
CA LEU A 136 2.61 -7.95 -16.36
C LEU A 136 2.24 -9.07 -15.37
N GLU A 137 3.15 -10.04 -15.18
CA GLU A 137 2.99 -11.08 -14.16
C GLU A 137 2.98 -10.49 -12.76
N ILE A 138 3.89 -9.55 -12.45
CA ILE A 138 3.89 -8.80 -11.19
C ILE A 138 2.56 -8.05 -10.98
N VAL A 139 2.05 -7.33 -11.98
CA VAL A 139 0.78 -6.60 -11.88
C VAL A 139 -0.38 -7.55 -11.57
N ARG A 140 -0.46 -8.69 -12.27
CA ARG A 140 -1.48 -9.69 -12.05
C ARG A 140 -1.42 -10.26 -10.64
N ASP A 141 -0.24 -10.68 -10.21
CA ASP A 141 -0.06 -11.34 -8.93
C ASP A 141 -0.23 -10.37 -7.75
N PHE A 142 0.21 -9.13 -7.93
CA PHE A 142 -0.04 -8.05 -6.98
C PHE A 142 -1.54 -7.80 -6.79
N THR A 143 -2.28 -7.70 -7.91
CA THR A 143 -3.73 -7.51 -7.90
C THR A 143 -4.45 -8.67 -7.22
N GLU A 144 -4.02 -9.91 -7.48
CA GLU A 144 -4.60 -11.12 -6.88
C GLU A 144 -4.44 -11.11 -5.35
N VAL A 145 -3.25 -10.80 -4.84
CA VAL A 145 -2.98 -10.74 -3.40
C VAL A 145 -3.76 -9.60 -2.73
N LEU A 146 -3.85 -8.43 -3.36
CA LEU A 146 -4.66 -7.31 -2.85
C LEU A 146 -6.15 -7.62 -2.84
N THR A 147 -6.65 -8.33 -3.86
CA THR A 147 -8.05 -8.77 -3.89
C THR A 147 -8.36 -9.76 -2.76
N ALA A 148 -7.40 -10.64 -2.42
CA ALA A 148 -7.55 -11.53 -1.28
C ALA A 148 -7.55 -10.75 0.05
N GLU A 149 -6.73 -9.72 0.17
CA GLU A 149 -6.69 -8.84 1.34
C GLU A 149 -7.99 -8.02 1.50
N ASP A 150 -8.57 -7.54 0.41
CA ASP A 150 -9.83 -6.80 0.45
C ASP A 150 -10.98 -7.68 0.98
N LYS A 151 -11.02 -8.96 0.62
CA LYS A 151 -11.95 -9.94 1.20
C LYS A 151 -11.77 -10.10 2.71
N VAL A 152 -10.53 -10.08 3.18
CA VAL A 152 -10.20 -10.13 4.62
C VAL A 152 -10.72 -8.88 5.34
N ASP A 153 -10.46 -7.71 4.81
CA ASP A 153 -10.96 -6.44 5.36
C ASP A 153 -12.49 -6.44 5.43
N HIS A 154 -13.13 -6.85 4.34
CA HIS A 154 -14.60 -6.95 4.27
C HIS A 154 -15.16 -7.93 5.32
N ALA A 155 -14.56 -9.11 5.47
CA ALA A 155 -14.97 -10.10 6.47
C ALA A 155 -14.81 -9.57 7.90
N ALA A 156 -13.72 -8.85 8.19
CA ALA A 156 -13.50 -8.21 9.48
C ALA A 156 -14.59 -7.15 9.78
N ARG A 157 -14.92 -6.29 8.81
CA ARG A 157 -15.99 -5.29 8.93
C ARG A 157 -17.36 -5.92 9.13
N GLN A 158 -17.67 -7.01 8.40
CA GLN A 158 -18.92 -7.74 8.58
C GLN A 158 -19.06 -8.32 9.98
N LYS A 159 -17.98 -8.88 10.56
CA LYS A 159 -17.97 -9.38 11.94
C LYS A 159 -18.30 -8.28 12.95
N ILE A 160 -17.80 -7.06 12.75
CA ILE A 160 -18.13 -5.94 13.64
C ILE A 160 -19.61 -5.57 13.50
N ARG A 161 -20.10 -5.46 12.26
CA ARG A 161 -21.50 -5.10 11.99
C ARG A 161 -22.51 -6.16 12.47
N SER A 162 -22.08 -7.42 12.60
CA SER A 162 -22.91 -8.51 13.13
C SER A 162 -23.01 -8.56 14.66
N GLN A 163 -22.33 -7.67 15.37
CA GLN A 163 -22.43 -7.56 16.83
C GLN A 163 -23.84 -7.15 17.24
N LYS A 164 -24.29 -7.63 18.42
CA LYS A 164 -25.61 -7.27 18.97
C LYS A 164 -25.79 -5.77 19.21
N ARG A 165 -24.69 -5.06 19.47
CA ARG A 165 -24.65 -3.60 19.69
C ARG A 165 -24.09 -2.95 18.44
N GLU A 166 -24.73 -1.89 17.98
CA GLU A 166 -24.23 -1.05 16.91
C GLU A 166 -22.98 -0.32 17.36
N ILE A 167 -21.88 -0.48 16.61
CA ILE A 167 -20.58 0.15 16.88
C ILE A 167 -20.31 1.11 15.73
N PRO A 168 -20.26 2.43 15.99
CA PRO A 168 -20.04 3.42 14.93
C PRO A 168 -18.68 3.25 14.27
N GLU A 169 -18.66 3.23 12.93
CA GLU A 169 -17.43 3.18 12.15
C GLU A 169 -16.58 4.43 12.41
N GLY A 170 -15.28 4.25 12.69
CA GLY A 170 -14.34 5.32 13.05
C GLY A 170 -14.30 5.65 14.55
N SER A 171 -15.04 4.93 15.42
CA SER A 171 -14.85 4.99 16.87
C SER A 171 -13.61 4.20 17.30
N GLU A 172 -13.04 4.52 18.47
CA GLU A 172 -11.91 3.77 19.04
C GLU A 172 -12.23 2.28 19.21
N GLU A 173 -13.47 1.97 19.61
CA GLU A 173 -13.94 0.59 19.74
C GLU A 173 -13.99 -0.12 18.39
N TRP A 174 -14.48 0.57 17.35
CA TRP A 174 -14.47 0.04 15.99
C TRP A 174 -13.05 -0.28 15.52
N ASP A 175 -12.12 0.65 15.71
CA ASP A 175 -10.73 0.49 15.25
C ASP A 175 -10.04 -0.67 15.99
N LEU A 176 -10.30 -0.84 17.29
CA LEU A 176 -9.77 -1.96 18.08
C LEU A 176 -10.30 -3.31 17.58
N LEU A 177 -11.63 -3.40 17.38
CA LEU A 177 -12.27 -4.62 16.90
C LEU A 177 -11.88 -4.94 15.45
N HIS A 178 -11.79 -3.92 14.61
CA HIS A 178 -11.34 -4.08 13.23
C HIS A 178 -9.93 -4.67 13.19
N ARG A 179 -8.98 -4.10 13.93
CA ARG A 179 -7.59 -4.60 14.01
C ARG A 179 -7.55 -6.05 14.49
N ARG A 180 -8.36 -6.40 15.49
CA ARG A 180 -8.45 -7.78 16.00
C ARG A 180 -8.99 -8.74 14.95
N TYR A 181 -10.17 -8.47 14.39
CA TYR A 181 -10.80 -9.37 13.41
C TYR A 181 -10.02 -9.45 12.10
N TYR A 182 -9.44 -8.35 11.67
CA TYR A 182 -8.56 -8.31 10.51
C TYR A 182 -7.33 -9.21 10.73
N SER A 183 -6.69 -9.14 11.89
CA SER A 183 -5.58 -10.03 12.24
C SER A 183 -6.01 -11.51 12.29
N GLU A 184 -7.19 -11.81 12.85
CA GLU A 184 -7.75 -13.17 12.87
C GLU A 184 -7.99 -13.73 11.46
N GLU A 185 -8.54 -12.89 10.54
CA GLU A 185 -8.78 -13.30 9.15
C GLU A 185 -7.48 -13.48 8.37
N LEU A 186 -6.49 -12.59 8.57
CA LEU A 186 -5.16 -12.75 7.97
C LEU A 186 -4.45 -14.03 8.41
N LYS A 187 -4.60 -14.43 9.68
CA LYS A 187 -4.04 -15.70 10.17
C LYS A 187 -4.58 -16.92 9.43
N LYS A 188 -5.84 -16.87 8.96
CA LYS A 188 -6.39 -17.96 8.14
C LYS A 188 -5.70 -18.08 6.77
N LEU A 189 -5.10 -16.99 6.28
CA LEU A 189 -4.27 -16.96 5.08
C LEU A 189 -2.78 -17.25 5.38
N GLY A 190 -2.44 -17.61 6.63
CA GLY A 190 -1.06 -17.82 7.05
C GLY A 190 -0.26 -16.56 7.29
N ILE A 191 -0.91 -15.39 7.40
CA ILE A 191 -0.28 -14.10 7.65
C ILE A 191 -0.44 -13.74 9.12
N ASP A 192 0.67 -13.66 9.86
CA ASP A 192 0.67 -13.24 11.27
C ASP A 192 1.21 -11.81 11.40
N LEU A 193 0.34 -10.87 11.81
CA LEU A 193 0.71 -9.47 12.07
C LEU A 193 1.40 -9.25 13.43
N ALA A 194 1.50 -10.27 14.25
CA ALA A 194 2.04 -10.18 15.62
C ALA A 194 3.52 -10.53 15.73
N LYS A 195 4.21 -10.70 14.60
CA LYS A 195 5.65 -11.04 14.57
C LYS A 195 6.47 -9.89 14.02
#